data_f76418a7da72941dbcfa3ba63a60a261
#
_entry.id   f76418a7da72941dbcfa3ba63a60a261
#
_cell.length_a   1.000
_cell.length_b   1.000
_cell.length_c   1.000
_cell.angle_alpha   90.00
_cell.angle_beta   90.00
_cell.angle_gamma   90.00
#
_symmetry.space_group_name_H-M   'P 1'
#
loop_
_entity.id
_entity.type
_entity.pdbx_description
1 polymer ?
#
loop_
_entity_poly.entity_id
_entity_poly.type
_entity_poly.pdbx_seq_one_letter_code
_entity_poly.pdbx_strand_id
1 'polypeptide(L)'
;GDMERTRLKDIRALFFVGVNEGCIPKNTESGGILTEMDRDFLGNQGIELAPGPKELMNMQRFYLYLNLTKPSESLCLSYSRSNGKGEAVGPAFLIRTIQTLFPEIHIERAEKPEKELDLLETPNTSVGYLLENLTDEEKRKENQLFAELYSWYLNSPDYCTMTKKLTEAAFLRKPV
;
A
#
# COMPACT_ATOMS: atom_id res chain seq x y z
N GLY A 1 9.26 3.02 4.11
CA GLY A 1 9.96 4.28 4.40
C GLY A 1 9.13 5.50 4.02
N ASP A 2 9.52 6.65 4.48
CA ASP A 2 8.93 7.94 4.14
C ASP A 2 9.68 8.52 2.93
N MET A 3 8.97 9.12 1.99
CA MET A 3 9.52 9.69 0.75
C MET A 3 10.62 10.74 1.03
N GLU A 4 10.46 11.56 2.05
CA GLU A 4 11.37 12.68 2.36
C GLU A 4 12.62 12.24 3.14
N ARG A 5 12.50 11.19 3.94
CA ARG A 5 13.54 10.72 4.87
C ARG A 5 14.31 9.51 4.36
N THR A 6 13.71 8.74 3.45
CA THR A 6 14.32 7.52 2.95
C THR A 6 15.39 7.84 1.90
N ARG A 7 16.59 7.33 2.11
CA ARG A 7 17.70 7.41 1.14
C ARG A 7 17.87 6.05 0.49
N LEU A 8 17.27 5.92 -0.69
CA LEU A 8 17.36 4.71 -1.51
C LEU A 8 18.72 4.66 -2.22
N LYS A 9 19.42 3.54 -2.12
CA LYS A 9 20.68 3.29 -2.79
C LYS A 9 20.71 1.86 -3.32
N ASP A 10 21.15 1.69 -4.56
CA ASP A 10 21.38 0.39 -5.21
C ASP A 10 20.18 -0.57 -5.09
N ILE A 11 18.96 -0.04 -5.29
CA ILE A 11 17.73 -0.83 -5.24
C ILE A 11 17.36 -1.32 -6.64
N ARG A 12 16.87 -2.57 -6.73
CA ARG A 12 16.42 -3.18 -7.97
C ARG A 12 14.94 -2.88 -8.22
N ALA A 13 14.13 -2.99 -7.19
CA ALA A 13 12.68 -2.79 -7.27
C ALA A 13 12.19 -1.78 -6.22
N LEU A 14 11.21 -0.96 -6.58
CA LEU A 14 10.53 -0.04 -5.68
C LEU A 14 9.02 -0.26 -5.75
N PHE A 15 8.42 -0.54 -4.59
CA PHE A 15 6.98 -0.53 -4.39
C PHE A 15 6.59 0.79 -3.72
N PHE A 16 6.02 1.70 -4.49
CA PHE A 16 5.59 3.00 -4.01
C PHE A 16 4.08 2.98 -3.79
N VAL A 17 3.67 2.90 -2.52
CA VAL A 17 2.29 2.67 -2.12
C VAL A 17 1.58 3.94 -1.67
N GLY A 18 0.25 3.97 -1.80
CA GLY A 18 -0.55 5.11 -1.34
C GLY A 18 -0.48 6.33 -2.25
N VAL A 19 -0.38 6.12 -3.57
CA VAL A 19 -0.33 7.19 -4.58
C VAL A 19 -1.72 7.76 -4.81
N ASN A 20 -2.31 8.31 -3.74
CA ASN A 20 -3.64 8.88 -3.74
C ASN A 20 -3.62 10.41 -3.82
N GLU A 21 -4.72 10.96 -4.33
CA GLU A 21 -4.95 12.40 -4.36
C GLU A 21 -4.88 13.00 -2.95
N GLY A 22 -4.23 14.15 -2.80
CA GLY A 22 -3.99 14.79 -1.51
C GLY A 22 -2.88 14.17 -0.67
N CYS A 23 -2.43 12.94 -1.00
CA CYS A 23 -1.32 12.29 -0.32
C CYS A 23 0.02 12.52 -1.04
N ILE A 24 0.00 12.57 -2.37
CA ILE A 24 1.21 12.74 -3.20
C ILE A 24 0.91 13.65 -4.41
N PRO A 25 1.48 14.87 -4.45
CA PRO A 25 2.11 15.58 -3.33
C PRO A 25 1.10 15.82 -2.21
N LYS A 26 1.58 15.94 -0.98
CA LYS A 26 0.73 16.33 0.15
C LYS A 26 0.19 17.74 -0.09
N ASN A 27 -1.08 17.95 0.17
CA ASN A 27 -1.64 19.29 0.18
C ASN A 27 -0.92 20.12 1.25
N THR A 28 -0.18 21.11 0.83
CA THR A 28 0.36 22.12 1.72
C THR A 28 -0.74 23.16 1.88
N GLU A 29 -1.46 23.11 3.00
CA GLU A 29 -2.44 24.16 3.30
C GLU A 29 -1.72 25.52 3.36
N SER A 30 -2.18 26.44 2.56
CA SER A 30 -1.75 27.83 2.61
C SER A 30 -2.46 28.54 3.77
N GLY A 31 -2.17 28.11 5.00
CA GLY A 31 -2.78 28.62 6.23
C GLY A 31 -1.90 29.62 7.00
N GLY A 32 -0.97 30.26 6.32
CA GLY A 32 -0.11 31.28 6.95
C GLY A 32 -0.73 32.67 6.93
N ILE A 33 -0.35 33.49 7.92
CA ILE A 33 -0.70 34.91 7.99
C ILE A 33 -0.09 35.68 6.79
N LEU A 34 1.03 35.19 6.24
CA LEU A 34 1.75 35.79 5.13
C LEU A 34 1.29 35.18 3.81
N THR A 35 0.89 36.06 2.88
CA THR A 35 0.61 35.66 1.48
C THR A 35 1.92 35.44 0.71
N GLU A 36 1.85 34.81 -0.47
CA GLU A 36 3.03 34.66 -1.36
C GLU A 36 3.66 36.03 -1.70
N MET A 37 2.84 37.07 -1.91
CA MET A 37 3.33 38.44 -2.20
C MET A 37 4.08 39.04 -1.00
N ASP A 38 3.58 38.79 0.22
CA ASP A 38 4.28 39.24 1.43
C ASP A 38 5.62 38.49 1.60
N ARG A 39 5.67 37.20 1.26
CA ARG A 39 6.90 36.40 1.29
C ARG A 39 7.93 36.93 0.29
N ASP A 40 7.51 37.20 -0.95
CA ASP A 40 8.37 37.72 -1.98
C ASP A 40 8.90 39.13 -1.57
N PHE A 41 8.06 39.98 -1.00
CA PHE A 41 8.45 41.31 -0.51
C PHE A 41 9.50 41.20 0.60
N LEU A 42 9.26 40.36 1.60
CA LEU A 42 10.19 40.13 2.74
C LEU A 42 11.50 39.51 2.28
N GLY A 43 11.45 38.54 1.36
CA GLY A 43 12.63 37.94 0.75
C GLY A 43 13.49 38.98 0.01
N ASN A 44 12.88 39.90 -0.73
CA ASN A 44 13.58 41.01 -1.41
C ASN A 44 14.24 41.99 -0.43
N GLN A 45 13.75 42.03 0.81
CA GLN A 45 14.36 42.82 1.90
C GLN A 45 15.48 42.04 2.63
N GLY A 46 15.82 40.85 2.17
CA GLY A 46 16.85 40.01 2.79
C GLY A 46 16.41 39.25 4.04
N ILE A 47 15.10 39.16 4.29
CA ILE A 47 14.56 38.40 5.42
C ILE A 47 14.36 36.97 4.98
N GLU A 48 15.10 36.05 5.60
CA GLU A 48 14.98 34.62 5.38
C GLU A 48 13.72 34.06 6.07
N LEU A 49 12.79 33.53 5.30
CA LEU A 49 11.57 32.90 5.77
C LEU A 49 11.65 31.38 5.62
N ALA A 50 10.93 30.66 6.48
CA ALA A 50 10.73 29.24 6.27
C ALA A 50 10.06 28.97 4.90
N PRO A 51 10.33 27.81 4.25
CA PRO A 51 9.77 27.47 2.95
C PRO A 51 8.25 27.66 2.88
N GLY A 52 7.79 28.37 1.86
CA GLY A 52 6.37 28.54 1.58
C GLY A 52 5.72 27.33 0.90
N PRO A 53 4.38 27.34 0.70
CA PRO A 53 3.67 26.23 0.06
C PRO A 53 4.23 25.85 -1.32
N LYS A 54 4.62 26.82 -2.12
CA LYS A 54 5.21 26.62 -3.46
C LYS A 54 6.57 25.92 -3.38
N GLU A 55 7.41 26.35 -2.46
CA GLU A 55 8.74 25.76 -2.25
C GLU A 55 8.62 24.34 -1.69
N LEU A 56 7.72 24.13 -0.71
CA LEU A 56 7.43 22.81 -0.17
C LEU A 56 6.91 21.84 -1.25
N MET A 57 6.03 22.31 -2.13
CA MET A 57 5.55 21.52 -3.26
C MET A 57 6.70 21.16 -4.21
N ASN A 58 7.60 22.09 -4.53
CA ASN A 58 8.76 21.82 -5.38
C ASN A 58 9.73 20.83 -4.72
N MET A 59 9.94 20.93 -3.42
CA MET A 59 10.73 19.96 -2.65
C MET A 59 10.10 18.57 -2.70
N GLN A 60 8.80 18.45 -2.52
CA GLN A 60 8.10 17.15 -2.62
C GLN A 60 8.22 16.56 -4.03
N ARG A 61 8.06 17.37 -5.08
CA ARG A 61 8.27 16.91 -6.47
C ARG A 61 9.70 16.43 -6.71
N PHE A 62 10.67 17.10 -6.14
CA PHE A 62 12.08 16.70 -6.24
C PHE A 62 12.33 15.37 -5.52
N TYR A 63 11.82 15.20 -4.30
CA TYR A 63 11.93 13.92 -3.59
C TYR A 63 11.20 12.79 -4.32
N LEU A 64 10.04 13.09 -4.90
CA LEU A 64 9.32 12.13 -5.72
C LEU A 64 10.16 11.68 -6.91
N TYR A 65 10.72 12.62 -7.66
CA TYR A 65 11.65 12.33 -8.76
C TYR A 65 12.82 11.47 -8.31
N LEU A 66 13.48 11.85 -7.21
CA LEU A 66 14.62 11.09 -6.67
C LEU A 66 14.24 9.65 -6.32
N ASN A 67 13.07 9.42 -5.75
CA ASN A 67 12.63 8.07 -5.37
C ASN A 67 12.24 7.24 -6.60
N LEU A 68 11.47 7.82 -7.53
CA LEU A 68 10.99 7.10 -8.71
C LEU A 68 12.10 6.73 -9.71
N THR A 69 13.22 7.48 -9.72
CA THR A 69 14.36 7.23 -10.61
C THR A 69 15.44 6.34 -10.01
N LYS A 70 15.27 5.84 -8.79
CA LYS A 70 16.28 4.99 -8.12
C LYS A 70 16.21 3.51 -8.47
N PRO A 71 15.05 2.88 -8.67
CA PRO A 71 15.03 1.45 -9.00
C PRO A 71 15.65 1.21 -10.36
N SER A 72 16.47 0.14 -10.47
CA SER A 72 17.15 -0.22 -11.70
C SER A 72 16.37 -1.20 -12.59
N GLU A 73 15.38 -1.91 -12.04
CA GLU A 73 14.67 -2.96 -12.76
C GLU A 73 13.15 -2.74 -12.79
N SER A 74 12.52 -2.44 -11.66
CA SER A 74 11.07 -2.34 -11.60
C SER A 74 10.55 -1.27 -10.64
N LEU A 75 9.48 -0.61 -11.07
CA LEU A 75 8.73 0.36 -10.27
C LEU A 75 7.26 -0.05 -10.26
N CYS A 76 6.73 -0.32 -9.08
CA CYS A 76 5.32 -0.60 -8.86
C CYS A 76 4.68 0.56 -8.09
N LEU A 77 3.63 1.14 -8.64
CA LEU A 77 2.84 2.19 -7.99
C LEU A 77 1.48 1.63 -7.62
N SER A 78 1.03 1.86 -6.40
CA SER A 78 -0.31 1.46 -6.00
C SER A 78 -1.07 2.58 -5.30
N TYR A 79 -2.39 2.58 -5.48
CA TYR A 79 -3.30 3.50 -4.81
C TYR A 79 -4.56 2.76 -4.34
N SER A 80 -5.19 3.28 -3.29
CA SER A 80 -6.43 2.74 -2.77
C SER A 80 -7.63 3.41 -3.45
N ARG A 81 -8.76 2.70 -3.56
CA ARG A 81 -10.03 3.26 -4.03
C ARG A 81 -10.92 3.74 -2.89
N SER A 82 -10.61 3.31 -1.67
CA SER A 82 -11.26 3.77 -0.45
C SER A 82 -10.24 4.02 0.65
N ASN A 83 -10.55 4.95 1.54
CA ASN A 83 -9.75 5.19 2.76
C ASN A 83 -10.20 4.27 3.90
N GLY A 84 -9.51 4.33 5.05
CA GLY A 84 -9.84 3.54 6.23
C GLY A 84 -11.23 3.83 6.86
N LYS A 85 -11.93 4.85 6.37
CA LYS A 85 -13.32 5.17 6.75
C LYS A 85 -14.36 4.66 5.74
N GLY A 86 -13.92 4.03 4.64
CA GLY A 86 -14.79 3.58 3.57
C GLY A 86 -15.17 4.67 2.55
N GLU A 87 -14.61 5.88 2.65
CA GLU A 87 -14.86 6.96 1.70
C GLU A 87 -14.06 6.72 0.41
N ALA A 88 -14.66 7.00 -0.75
CA ALA A 88 -13.98 6.86 -2.03
C ALA A 88 -12.82 7.85 -2.16
N VAL A 89 -11.65 7.36 -2.58
CA VAL A 89 -10.47 8.17 -2.87
C VAL A 89 -9.96 7.87 -4.28
N GLY A 90 -9.43 8.89 -4.94
CA GLY A 90 -8.89 8.78 -6.29
C GLY A 90 -7.37 8.61 -6.33
N PRO A 91 -6.83 8.19 -7.49
CA PRO A 91 -5.40 8.20 -7.73
C PRO A 91 -4.85 9.63 -7.81
N ALA A 92 -3.64 9.84 -7.34
CA ALA A 92 -2.91 11.08 -7.54
C ALA A 92 -2.71 11.38 -9.03
N PHE A 93 -2.59 12.67 -9.38
CA PHE A 93 -2.29 13.11 -10.75
C PHE A 93 -1.05 12.44 -11.36
N LEU A 94 -0.11 12.04 -10.50
CA LEU A 94 1.08 11.29 -10.89
C LEU A 94 0.76 10.04 -11.71
N ILE A 95 -0.27 9.28 -11.35
CA ILE A 95 -0.68 8.06 -12.09
C ILE A 95 -1.04 8.41 -13.54
N ARG A 96 -1.83 9.46 -13.74
CA ARG A 96 -2.18 9.93 -15.08
C ARG A 96 -0.96 10.41 -15.87
N THR A 97 -0.04 11.10 -15.22
CA THR A 97 1.22 11.56 -15.84
C THR A 97 2.04 10.37 -16.33
N ILE A 98 2.18 9.33 -15.51
CA ILE A 98 2.91 8.11 -15.87
C ILE A 98 2.23 7.37 -17.02
N GLN A 99 0.92 7.24 -17.02
CA GLN A 99 0.18 6.64 -18.15
C GLN A 99 0.35 7.44 -19.46
N THR A 100 0.48 8.76 -19.36
CA THR A 100 0.75 9.62 -20.53
C THR A 100 2.16 9.42 -21.07
N LEU A 101 3.14 9.26 -20.18
CA LEU A 101 4.54 9.00 -20.55
C LEU A 101 4.76 7.57 -21.07
N PHE A 102 4.00 6.62 -20.55
CA PHE A 102 4.09 5.19 -20.87
C PHE A 102 2.70 4.65 -21.19
N PRO A 103 2.18 4.85 -22.42
CA PRO A 103 0.81 4.48 -22.77
C PRO A 103 0.49 2.98 -22.70
N GLU A 104 1.53 2.13 -22.73
CA GLU A 104 1.38 0.67 -22.65
C GLU A 104 1.16 0.15 -21.22
N ILE A 105 1.33 1.03 -20.20
CA ILE A 105 1.10 0.64 -18.81
C ILE A 105 -0.41 0.57 -18.54
N HIS A 106 -0.85 -0.59 -18.06
CA HIS A 106 -2.21 -0.82 -17.63
C HIS A 106 -2.33 -0.79 -16.10
N ILE A 107 -3.48 -0.29 -15.63
CA ILE A 107 -3.81 -0.33 -14.20
C ILE A 107 -4.45 -1.69 -13.92
N GLU A 108 -3.78 -2.49 -13.11
CA GLU A 108 -4.32 -3.75 -12.61
C GLU A 108 -5.17 -3.54 -11.35
N ARG A 109 -6.22 -4.31 -11.22
CA ARG A 109 -7.09 -4.30 -10.04
C ARG A 109 -6.70 -5.46 -9.14
N ALA A 110 -6.12 -5.14 -8.00
CA ALA A 110 -5.73 -6.12 -6.98
C ALA A 110 -6.89 -6.51 -6.04
N GLU A 111 -8.15 -6.42 -6.53
CA GLU A 111 -9.33 -6.58 -5.66
C GLU A 111 -9.60 -8.05 -5.28
N LYS A 112 -9.17 -9.00 -6.09
CA LYS A 112 -9.17 -10.45 -5.77
C LYS A 112 -8.11 -11.14 -6.63
N PRO A 113 -7.36 -12.08 -6.08
CA PRO A 113 -6.55 -12.97 -6.91
C PRO A 113 -7.48 -13.69 -7.89
N GLU A 114 -7.08 -13.81 -9.15
CA GLU A 114 -7.88 -14.50 -10.18
C GLU A 114 -8.09 -15.98 -9.84
N LYS A 115 -7.18 -16.54 -9.05
CA LYS A 115 -7.25 -17.91 -8.57
C LYS A 115 -7.00 -17.95 -7.06
N GLU A 116 -7.79 -18.73 -6.35
CA GLU A 116 -7.58 -18.97 -4.90
C GLU A 116 -6.19 -19.52 -4.60
N LEU A 117 -5.58 -20.23 -5.55
CA LEU A 117 -4.24 -20.76 -5.44
C LEU A 117 -3.17 -19.64 -5.29
N ASP A 118 -3.39 -18.48 -5.85
CA ASP A 118 -2.47 -17.32 -5.78
C ASP A 118 -2.37 -16.74 -4.35
N LEU A 119 -3.33 -17.10 -3.46
CA LEU A 119 -3.29 -16.75 -2.04
C LEU A 119 -2.32 -17.64 -1.24
N LEU A 120 -1.86 -18.75 -1.83
CA LEU A 120 -1.08 -19.78 -1.14
C LEU A 120 0.42 -19.70 -1.45
N GLU A 121 1.00 -18.49 -1.40
CA GLU A 121 2.42 -18.30 -1.75
C GLU A 121 3.39 -18.94 -0.74
N THR A 122 3.09 -18.81 0.54
CA THR A 122 3.91 -19.36 1.61
C THR A 122 3.03 -19.95 2.73
N PRO A 123 3.55 -20.91 3.53
CA PRO A 123 2.79 -21.42 4.66
C PRO A 123 2.31 -20.33 5.64
N ASN A 124 3.11 -19.30 5.87
CA ASN A 124 2.73 -18.21 6.78
C ASN A 124 1.61 -17.32 6.23
N THR A 125 1.61 -17.05 4.94
CA THR A 125 0.57 -16.21 4.30
C THR A 125 -0.73 -16.98 4.10
N SER A 126 -0.66 -18.29 3.82
CA SER A 126 -1.83 -19.13 3.62
C SER A 126 -2.60 -19.50 4.90
N VAL A 127 -2.05 -19.20 6.09
CA VAL A 127 -2.79 -19.35 7.37
C VAL A 127 -4.05 -18.48 7.40
N GLY A 128 -4.01 -17.28 6.82
CA GLY A 128 -5.18 -16.39 6.70
C GLY A 128 -6.31 -17.07 5.93
N TYR A 129 -6.00 -17.60 4.76
CA TYR A 129 -6.95 -18.36 3.94
C TYR A 129 -7.51 -19.58 4.69
N LEU A 130 -6.66 -20.31 5.43
CA LEU A 130 -7.09 -21.43 6.24
C LEU A 130 -8.13 -21.03 7.30
N LEU A 131 -7.88 -19.93 8.03
CA LEU A 131 -8.77 -19.45 9.08
C LEU A 131 -10.12 -18.94 8.55
N GLU A 132 -10.13 -18.22 7.43
CA GLU A 132 -11.35 -17.75 6.79
C GLU A 132 -12.27 -18.92 6.40
N ASN A 133 -11.69 -19.98 5.82
CA ASN A 133 -12.46 -21.16 5.41
C ASN A 133 -12.83 -22.09 6.59
N LEU A 134 -12.06 -22.10 7.68
CA LEU A 134 -12.40 -22.82 8.90
C LEU A 134 -13.68 -22.31 9.56
N THR A 135 -13.90 -21.01 9.55
CA THR A 135 -15.03 -20.36 10.23
C THR A 135 -16.32 -20.38 9.41
N ASP A 136 -16.22 -20.58 8.09
CA ASP A 136 -17.35 -20.63 7.16
C ASP A 136 -17.72 -22.09 6.82
N GLU A 137 -18.87 -22.55 7.30
CA GLU A 137 -19.28 -23.93 7.15
C GLU A 137 -19.63 -24.32 5.71
N GLU A 138 -20.19 -23.38 4.91
CA GLU A 138 -20.52 -23.61 3.51
C GLU A 138 -19.26 -23.73 2.67
N LYS A 139 -18.36 -22.76 2.78
CA LYS A 139 -17.06 -22.78 2.08
C LYS A 139 -16.24 -24.01 2.41
N ARG A 140 -16.23 -24.41 3.70
CA ARG A 140 -15.46 -25.56 4.15
C ARG A 140 -15.89 -26.88 3.50
N LYS A 141 -17.18 -27.06 3.20
CA LYS A 141 -17.71 -28.30 2.61
C LYS A 141 -17.43 -28.42 1.11
N GLU A 142 -17.40 -27.31 0.41
CA GLU A 142 -17.32 -27.29 -1.05
C GLU A 142 -15.92 -26.97 -1.59
N ASN A 143 -15.00 -26.49 -0.73
CA ASN A 143 -13.69 -26.05 -1.15
C ASN A 143 -12.65 -27.17 -1.06
N GLN A 144 -12.35 -27.81 -2.18
CA GLN A 144 -11.34 -28.87 -2.27
C GLN A 144 -9.93 -28.34 -1.92
N LEU A 145 -9.58 -27.14 -2.35
CA LEU A 145 -8.27 -26.52 -2.07
C LEU A 145 -8.07 -26.34 -0.56
N PHE A 146 -9.12 -25.91 0.15
CA PHE A 146 -9.08 -25.82 1.60
C PHE A 146 -8.82 -27.19 2.25
N ALA A 147 -9.52 -28.26 1.80
CA ALA A 147 -9.36 -29.59 2.37
C ALA A 147 -7.94 -30.14 2.18
N GLU A 148 -7.36 -29.94 1.01
CA GLU A 148 -5.98 -30.33 0.70
C GLU A 148 -4.97 -29.52 1.54
N LEU A 149 -5.14 -28.22 1.62
CA LEU A 149 -4.30 -27.33 2.42
C LEU A 149 -4.36 -27.68 3.92
N TYR A 150 -5.57 -27.88 4.44
CA TYR A 150 -5.78 -28.25 5.84
C TYR A 150 -5.12 -29.60 6.17
N SER A 151 -5.27 -30.59 5.29
CA SER A 151 -4.59 -31.88 5.40
C SER A 151 -3.07 -31.72 5.41
N TRP A 152 -2.53 -30.88 4.55
CA TRP A 152 -1.09 -30.59 4.50
C TRP A 152 -0.59 -29.99 5.82
N TYR A 153 -1.31 -29.01 6.37
CA TYR A 153 -0.95 -28.38 7.65
C TYR A 153 -0.99 -29.37 8.83
N LEU A 154 -1.98 -30.26 8.85
CA LEU A 154 -2.09 -31.29 9.90
C LEU A 154 -0.97 -32.32 9.83
N ASN A 155 -0.48 -32.64 8.63
CA ASN A 155 0.58 -33.62 8.43
C ASN A 155 1.99 -33.02 8.48
N SER A 156 2.11 -31.72 8.47
CA SER A 156 3.41 -31.03 8.54
C SER A 156 3.93 -31.00 9.98
N PRO A 157 5.15 -31.48 10.27
CA PRO A 157 5.73 -31.50 11.63
C PRO A 157 5.79 -30.09 12.24
N ASP A 158 6.11 -29.07 11.44
CA ASP A 158 6.31 -27.69 11.89
C ASP A 158 5.00 -26.96 12.19
N TYR A 159 3.92 -27.32 11.49
CA TYR A 159 2.65 -26.58 11.55
C TYR A 159 1.51 -27.34 12.26
N CYS A 160 1.62 -28.64 12.45
CA CYS A 160 0.57 -29.47 13.03
C CYS A 160 0.05 -28.96 14.39
N THR A 161 0.96 -28.62 15.30
CA THR A 161 0.59 -28.16 16.64
C THR A 161 -0.13 -26.80 16.60
N MET A 162 0.34 -25.90 15.74
CA MET A 162 -0.29 -24.59 15.51
C MET A 162 -1.69 -24.77 14.92
N THR A 163 -1.83 -25.61 13.90
CA THR A 163 -3.10 -25.83 13.20
C THR A 163 -4.15 -26.42 14.13
N LYS A 164 -3.81 -27.39 14.99
CA LYS A 164 -4.71 -27.93 16.00
C LYS A 164 -5.21 -26.86 16.97
N LYS A 165 -4.32 -26.01 17.48
CA LYS A 165 -4.69 -24.91 18.38
C LYS A 165 -5.60 -23.88 17.70
N LEU A 166 -5.32 -23.54 16.44
CA LEU A 166 -6.14 -22.62 15.65
C LEU A 166 -7.54 -23.20 15.39
N THR A 167 -7.62 -24.49 15.07
CA THR A 167 -8.90 -25.20 14.88
C THR A 167 -9.70 -25.22 16.15
N GLU A 168 -9.09 -25.57 17.29
CA GLU A 168 -9.75 -25.51 18.59
C GLU A 168 -10.26 -24.12 18.91
N ALA A 169 -9.43 -23.08 18.69
CA ALA A 169 -9.81 -21.69 18.94
C ALA A 169 -10.95 -21.21 18.05
N ALA A 170 -10.98 -21.61 16.77
CA ALA A 170 -12.03 -21.25 15.82
C ALA A 170 -13.42 -21.76 16.21
N PHE A 171 -13.48 -22.89 16.92
CA PHE A 171 -14.73 -23.51 17.37
C PHE A 171 -15.05 -23.26 18.86
N LEU A 172 -14.19 -22.54 19.58
CA LEU A 172 -14.51 -22.08 20.95
C LEU A 172 -15.64 -21.07 20.91
N ARG A 173 -16.86 -21.50 21.26
CA ARG A 173 -17.96 -20.58 21.49
C ARG A 173 -17.64 -19.77 22.74
N LYS A 174 -17.62 -18.43 22.62
CA LYS A 174 -17.64 -17.57 23.81
C LYS A 174 -18.89 -17.92 24.62
N PRO A 175 -18.77 -18.21 25.91
CA PRO A 175 -19.96 -18.31 26.73
C PRO A 175 -20.69 -16.93 26.69
N VAL A 176 -21.97 -16.99 26.37
CA VAL A 176 -22.89 -15.83 26.36
C VAL A 176 -23.11 -15.39 27.79
#